data_b3fcf248c102d2e0a4db42e1178c3c53
#
_entry.id   b3fcf248c102d2e0a4db42e1178c3c53
#
_cell.length_a   1.000
_cell.length_b   1.000
_cell.length_c   1.000
_cell.angle_alpha   90.00
_cell.angle_beta   90.00
_cell.angle_gamma   90.00
#
_symmetry.space_group_name_H-M   'P 1'
#
loop_
_entity.id
_entity.type
_entity.pdbx_description
1 polymer ?
#
loop_
_entity_poly.entity_id
_entity_poly.type
_entity_poly.pdbx_seq_one_letter_code
_entity_poly.pdbx_strand_id
1 'polypeptide(L)'
;MELIKFDAKRCSLCGKCVEKCPFGALSFEDNGIVVGDTCRMCGMCVRQCPEKAISFEQKAGSFDKDKWKDFLIFVEQERGDIHPVAFELIGEARKMASKVNFKVKCVIAGGTGTIENAHKLLDYGVDQVFAYEDESLEGFRADCYTDVVAECIAAQKPSSVLIGATALGRSLAPRLATRFHTGLTADCTTLDIKSNTDMVQIRPAFGGNIMAQISITKSRPQFATVRYRVMDAAQKVESTKGEVIVCSVKEEMKQSPIEILKSEVIEKTKNIEDEDVLVVAGRGVRNEKDVEMCEELAKALGGQLAFTRPMIENGFWGCCTSGWIIWKNCSSKTDHYLWSFWCDSVYILYDRI
;
A
#
# COMPACT_ATOMS: atom_id res chain seq x y z
N MET A 1 -0.34 0.71 -26.70
CA MET A 1 -1.32 1.28 -25.75
C MET A 1 -1.49 2.75 -26.16
N GLU A 2 -2.46 3.06 -27.03
CA GLU A 2 -2.68 4.44 -27.50
C GLU A 2 -3.64 5.15 -26.53
N LEU A 3 -3.09 5.91 -25.63
CA LEU A 3 -3.86 6.73 -24.68
C LEU A 3 -4.06 8.17 -25.18
N ILE A 4 -3.31 8.58 -26.20
CA ILE A 4 -3.46 9.87 -26.88
C ILE A 4 -3.90 9.58 -28.31
N LYS A 5 -5.07 10.10 -28.70
CA LYS A 5 -5.54 10.09 -30.09
C LYS A 5 -5.17 11.38 -30.77
N PHE A 6 -4.65 11.22 -31.97
CA PHE A 6 -4.34 12.28 -32.88
C PHE A 6 -5.27 12.22 -34.09
N ASP A 7 -5.95 13.32 -34.36
CA ASP A 7 -6.79 13.50 -35.54
C ASP A 7 -6.03 14.32 -36.60
N ALA A 8 -5.45 13.62 -37.57
CA ALA A 8 -4.67 14.21 -38.63
C ALA A 8 -5.49 15.19 -39.51
N LYS A 9 -6.84 15.00 -39.59
CA LYS A 9 -7.71 15.87 -40.41
C LYS A 9 -7.93 17.25 -39.78
N ARG A 10 -7.81 17.33 -38.46
CA ARG A 10 -7.94 18.57 -37.68
C ARG A 10 -6.62 19.29 -37.45
N CYS A 11 -5.52 18.61 -37.63
CA CYS A 11 -4.22 19.18 -37.32
C CYS A 11 -3.76 20.19 -38.38
N SER A 12 -3.51 21.43 -37.95
CA SER A 12 -2.92 22.49 -38.76
C SER A 12 -1.39 22.44 -38.84
N LEU A 13 -0.76 21.40 -38.26
CA LEU A 13 0.71 21.26 -38.18
C LEU A 13 1.44 22.43 -37.51
N CYS A 14 0.77 23.17 -36.64
CA CYS A 14 1.28 24.41 -36.02
C CYS A 14 2.44 24.24 -35.03
N GLY A 15 2.80 23.01 -34.66
CA GLY A 15 3.94 22.69 -33.80
C GLY A 15 3.78 22.98 -32.29
N LYS A 16 2.75 23.68 -31.86
CA LYS A 16 2.57 24.12 -30.46
C LYS A 16 2.59 23.00 -29.45
N CYS A 17 2.07 21.84 -29.81
CA CYS A 17 2.03 20.65 -28.91
C CYS A 17 3.43 20.06 -28.69
N VAL A 18 4.29 20.10 -29.72
CA VAL A 18 5.68 19.63 -29.65
C VAL A 18 6.51 20.60 -28.81
N GLU A 19 6.42 21.91 -29.14
CA GLU A 19 7.16 22.98 -28.48
C GLU A 19 6.83 23.06 -26.97
N LYS A 20 5.55 22.91 -26.61
CA LYS A 20 5.05 23.02 -25.23
C LYS A 20 5.11 21.70 -24.44
N CYS A 21 5.63 20.64 -25.03
CA CYS A 21 5.76 19.38 -24.31
C CYS A 21 6.92 19.44 -23.29
N PRO A 22 6.65 19.44 -21.96
CA PRO A 22 7.71 19.57 -20.95
C PRO A 22 8.62 18.34 -20.87
N PHE A 23 8.24 17.25 -21.54
CA PHE A 23 8.97 15.98 -21.53
C PHE A 23 9.60 15.65 -22.90
N GLY A 24 9.48 16.52 -23.90
CA GLY A 24 9.98 16.27 -25.25
C GLY A 24 9.43 14.99 -25.89
N ALA A 25 8.22 14.59 -25.51
CA ALA A 25 7.64 13.30 -25.87
C ALA A 25 6.86 13.33 -27.20
N LEU A 26 6.83 14.43 -27.90
CA LEU A 26 6.10 14.58 -29.16
C LEU A 26 7.05 14.96 -30.25
N SER A 27 6.96 14.30 -31.40
CA SER A 27 7.70 14.61 -32.63
C SER A 27 6.77 14.65 -33.83
N PHE A 28 7.21 15.33 -34.90
CA PHE A 28 6.57 15.24 -36.20
C PHE A 28 7.21 14.14 -37.03
N GLU A 29 6.39 13.29 -37.61
CA GLU A 29 6.75 12.36 -38.67
C GLU A 29 5.84 12.54 -39.90
N ASP A 30 6.15 11.88 -41.00
CA ASP A 30 5.50 12.07 -42.30
C ASP A 30 3.96 12.00 -42.26
N ASN A 31 3.38 11.30 -41.31
CA ASN A 31 1.93 11.11 -41.15
C ASN A 31 1.32 11.91 -39.99
N GLY A 32 2.06 12.80 -39.33
CA GLY A 32 1.53 13.62 -38.23
C GLY A 32 2.39 13.62 -36.98
N ILE A 33 1.74 13.67 -35.81
CA ILE A 33 2.39 13.70 -34.50
C ILE A 33 2.54 12.30 -33.96
N VAL A 34 3.77 11.95 -33.58
CA VAL A 34 4.09 10.69 -32.89
C VAL A 34 4.36 10.97 -31.42
N VAL A 35 3.87 10.07 -30.57
CA VAL A 35 4.05 10.14 -29.13
C VAL A 35 5.11 9.13 -28.70
N GLY A 36 6.24 9.60 -28.19
CA GLY A 36 7.34 8.78 -27.70
C GLY A 36 7.15 8.25 -26.27
N ASP A 37 8.04 7.35 -25.87
CA ASP A 37 7.99 6.64 -24.58
C ASP A 37 8.19 7.54 -23.36
N THR A 38 8.73 8.74 -23.55
CA THR A 38 8.90 9.75 -22.49
C THR A 38 7.60 10.44 -22.09
N CYS A 39 6.47 10.12 -22.76
CA CYS A 39 5.19 10.73 -22.49
C CYS A 39 4.69 10.41 -21.08
N ARG A 40 4.43 11.47 -20.28
CA ARG A 40 3.89 11.37 -18.92
C ARG A 40 2.38 11.60 -18.85
N MET A 41 1.67 11.60 -19.96
CA MET A 41 0.22 11.77 -20.01
C MET A 41 -0.30 13.03 -19.29
N CYS A 42 0.50 14.09 -19.21
CA CYS A 42 0.19 15.32 -18.46
C CYS A 42 -0.92 16.18 -19.09
N GLY A 43 -1.33 15.88 -20.33
CA GLY A 43 -2.40 16.58 -21.04
C GLY A 43 -2.06 17.99 -21.53
N MET A 44 -0.82 18.43 -21.44
CA MET A 44 -0.42 19.76 -21.89
C MET A 44 -0.68 19.94 -23.39
N CYS A 45 -0.31 18.94 -24.20
CA CYS A 45 -0.56 18.95 -25.65
C CYS A 45 -2.05 19.06 -26.01
N VAL A 46 -2.91 18.41 -25.25
CA VAL A 46 -4.38 18.48 -25.45
C VAL A 46 -4.90 19.89 -25.16
N ARG A 47 -4.43 20.49 -24.07
CA ARG A 47 -4.85 21.86 -23.66
C ARG A 47 -4.33 22.94 -24.57
N GLN A 48 -3.15 22.75 -25.15
CA GLN A 48 -2.47 23.74 -26.00
C GLN A 48 -2.85 23.63 -27.47
N CYS A 49 -3.54 22.60 -27.91
CA CYS A 49 -3.94 22.42 -29.31
C CYS A 49 -5.13 23.32 -29.66
N PRO A 50 -4.96 24.37 -30.52
CA PRO A 50 -6.05 25.26 -30.87
C PRO A 50 -7.14 24.54 -31.68
N GLU A 51 -6.74 23.59 -32.53
CA GLU A 51 -7.63 22.82 -33.39
C GLU A 51 -8.27 21.61 -32.69
N LYS A 52 -7.94 21.38 -31.42
CA LYS A 52 -8.38 20.20 -30.65
C LYS A 52 -8.12 18.86 -31.39
N ALA A 53 -7.04 18.83 -32.16
CA ALA A 53 -6.62 17.66 -32.93
C ALA A 53 -6.03 16.56 -32.06
N ILE A 54 -5.72 16.85 -30.79
CA ILE A 54 -5.20 15.88 -29.82
C ILE A 54 -6.23 15.69 -28.73
N SER A 55 -6.57 14.46 -28.45
CA SER A 55 -7.49 14.09 -27.37
C SER A 55 -6.95 12.92 -26.59
N PHE A 56 -7.35 12.82 -25.33
CA PHE A 56 -7.21 11.56 -24.63
C PHE A 56 -8.33 10.61 -25.09
N GLU A 57 -7.94 9.44 -25.53
CA GLU A 57 -8.90 8.36 -25.59
C GLU A 57 -9.24 7.99 -24.17
N GLN A 58 -10.22 8.66 -23.60
CA GLN A 58 -10.97 8.02 -22.55
C GLN A 58 -11.67 6.85 -23.24
N LYS A 59 -11.15 5.64 -23.12
CA LYS A 59 -12.02 4.47 -23.17
C LYS A 59 -13.01 4.65 -22.02
N ALA A 60 -14.02 5.46 -22.24
CA ALA A 60 -15.27 5.36 -21.56
C ALA A 60 -15.97 4.10 -22.08
N GLY A 61 -15.29 2.96 -21.87
CA GLY A 61 -16.04 1.74 -21.63
C GLY A 61 -16.81 2.07 -20.37
N SER A 62 -18.13 2.04 -20.45
CA SER A 62 -19.00 2.17 -19.30
C SER A 62 -18.48 1.20 -18.25
N PHE A 63 -17.75 1.76 -17.27
CA PHE A 63 -17.17 0.94 -16.23
C PHE A 63 -18.33 0.44 -15.38
N ASP A 64 -18.67 -0.82 -15.59
CA ASP A 64 -19.76 -1.49 -14.91
C ASP A 64 -19.30 -1.89 -13.50
N LYS A 65 -19.60 -1.06 -12.53
CA LYS A 65 -19.27 -1.29 -11.11
C LYS A 65 -19.91 -2.57 -10.58
N ASP A 66 -21.04 -2.96 -11.11
CA ASP A 66 -21.83 -4.10 -10.62
C ASP A 66 -21.14 -5.45 -10.90
N LYS A 67 -20.19 -5.46 -11.81
CA LYS A 67 -19.32 -6.62 -12.09
C LYS A 67 -18.21 -6.82 -11.07
N TRP A 68 -17.95 -5.80 -10.25
CA TRP A 68 -16.88 -5.81 -9.27
C TRP A 68 -17.48 -5.80 -7.87
N LYS A 69 -17.39 -6.94 -7.18
CA LYS A 69 -17.97 -7.14 -5.86
C LYS A 69 -16.94 -7.73 -4.92
N ASP A 70 -17.23 -7.64 -3.64
CA ASP A 70 -16.42 -8.22 -2.56
C ASP A 70 -15.11 -7.47 -2.29
N PHE A 71 -14.54 -7.78 -1.14
CA PHE A 71 -13.21 -7.35 -0.75
C PHE A 71 -12.22 -8.48 -0.98
N LEU A 72 -11.04 -8.15 -1.50
CA LEU A 72 -9.92 -9.07 -1.59
C LEU A 72 -8.78 -8.52 -0.73
N ILE A 73 -8.26 -9.35 0.16
CA ILE A 73 -7.16 -9.01 1.05
C ILE A 73 -5.94 -9.81 0.60
N PHE A 74 -4.85 -9.13 0.33
CA PHE A 74 -3.57 -9.80 0.18
C PHE A 74 -3.00 -10.12 1.55
N VAL A 75 -2.82 -11.41 1.80
CA VAL A 75 -2.25 -11.92 3.05
C VAL A 75 -0.76 -12.07 2.88
N GLU A 76 -0.02 -11.23 3.58
CA GLU A 76 1.42 -11.31 3.66
C GLU A 76 1.83 -12.42 4.62
N GLN A 77 2.76 -13.24 4.19
CA GLN A 77 3.39 -14.27 5.03
C GLN A 77 4.90 -14.31 4.79
N GLU A 78 5.62 -14.68 5.80
CA GLU A 78 7.06 -14.92 5.73
C GLU A 78 7.40 -16.18 6.52
N ARG A 79 8.04 -17.16 5.85
CA ARG A 79 8.52 -18.41 6.47
C ARG A 79 7.45 -19.18 7.25
N GLY A 80 6.22 -19.18 6.76
CA GLY A 80 5.11 -19.88 7.39
C GLY A 80 4.36 -19.09 8.46
N ASP A 81 4.78 -17.86 8.77
CA ASP A 81 4.07 -16.96 9.68
C ASP A 81 3.29 -15.92 8.90
N ILE A 82 2.01 -15.79 9.21
CA ILE A 82 1.15 -14.75 8.66
C ILE A 82 1.48 -13.44 9.37
N HIS A 83 1.74 -12.38 8.58
CA HIS A 83 1.98 -11.06 9.14
C HIS A 83 0.71 -10.53 9.84
N PRO A 84 0.80 -10.01 11.09
CA PRO A 84 -0.37 -9.60 11.86
C PRO A 84 -1.28 -8.57 11.18
N VAL A 85 -0.75 -7.73 10.27
CA VAL A 85 -1.55 -6.77 9.50
C VAL A 85 -2.68 -7.45 8.72
N ALA A 86 -2.53 -8.71 8.32
CA ALA A 86 -3.56 -9.45 7.60
C ALA A 86 -4.84 -9.58 8.43
N PHE A 87 -4.72 -9.84 9.73
CA PHE A 87 -5.86 -9.95 10.63
C PHE A 87 -6.57 -8.61 10.86
N GLU A 88 -5.82 -7.51 10.89
CA GLU A 88 -6.39 -6.16 10.94
C GLU A 88 -7.20 -5.85 9.69
N LEU A 89 -6.64 -6.16 8.51
CA LEU A 89 -7.32 -5.97 7.22
C LEU A 89 -8.60 -6.81 7.11
N ILE A 90 -8.58 -8.06 7.62
CA ILE A 90 -9.76 -8.92 7.67
C ILE A 90 -10.82 -8.30 8.58
N GLY A 91 -10.43 -7.80 9.77
CA GLY A 91 -11.35 -7.14 10.69
C GLY A 91 -12.05 -5.93 10.07
N GLU A 92 -11.28 -5.07 9.42
CA GLU A 92 -11.82 -3.86 8.79
C GLU A 92 -12.66 -4.18 7.54
N ALA A 93 -12.22 -5.14 6.71
CA ALA A 93 -12.98 -5.58 5.56
C ALA A 93 -14.35 -6.17 5.98
N ARG A 94 -14.41 -6.93 7.08
CA ARG A 94 -15.68 -7.48 7.61
C ARG A 94 -16.63 -6.37 8.07
N LYS A 95 -16.11 -5.34 8.75
CA LYS A 95 -16.91 -4.16 9.14
C LYS A 95 -17.49 -3.46 7.90
N MET A 96 -16.70 -3.25 6.87
CA MET A 96 -17.16 -2.63 5.63
C MET A 96 -18.09 -3.55 4.82
N ALA A 97 -17.79 -4.83 4.73
CA ALA A 97 -18.56 -5.82 3.97
C ALA A 97 -19.99 -5.94 4.48
N SER A 98 -20.20 -5.86 5.80
CA SER A 98 -21.53 -5.90 6.41
C SER A 98 -22.43 -4.72 5.97
N LYS A 99 -21.84 -3.54 5.65
CA LYS A 99 -22.60 -2.36 5.22
C LYS A 99 -23.16 -2.47 3.79
N VAL A 100 -22.51 -3.27 2.92
CA VAL A 100 -22.82 -3.39 1.49
C VAL A 100 -23.15 -4.82 1.05
N ASN A 101 -23.24 -5.75 2.01
CA ASN A 101 -23.50 -7.17 1.77
C ASN A 101 -22.50 -7.82 0.80
N PHE A 102 -21.22 -7.55 1.00
CA PHE A 102 -20.10 -8.13 0.26
C PHE A 102 -19.47 -9.27 1.05
N LYS A 103 -18.75 -10.14 0.33
CA LYS A 103 -17.91 -11.17 0.92
C LYS A 103 -16.49 -10.65 1.19
N VAL A 104 -15.84 -11.29 2.15
CA VAL A 104 -14.43 -11.06 2.46
C VAL A 104 -13.62 -12.24 1.92
N LYS A 105 -12.78 -11.97 0.95
CA LYS A 105 -11.90 -12.94 0.30
C LYS A 105 -10.46 -12.63 0.62
N CYS A 106 -9.63 -13.66 0.69
CA CYS A 106 -8.19 -13.52 0.86
C CYS A 106 -7.45 -14.16 -0.31
N VAL A 107 -6.29 -13.62 -0.66
CA VAL A 107 -5.30 -14.25 -1.51
C VAL A 107 -4.00 -14.37 -0.74
N ILE A 108 -3.44 -15.58 -0.71
CA ILE A 108 -2.17 -15.89 -0.06
C ILE A 108 -1.28 -16.61 -1.06
N ALA A 109 -0.01 -16.22 -1.13
CA ALA A 109 0.96 -16.80 -2.04
C ALA A 109 2.27 -17.06 -1.29
N GLY A 110 2.96 -18.15 -1.62
CA GLY A 110 4.22 -18.49 -0.99
C GLY A 110 4.69 -19.90 -1.28
N GLY A 111 5.75 -20.31 -0.59
CA GLY A 111 6.29 -21.67 -0.60
C GLY A 111 5.49 -22.64 0.24
N THR A 112 6.13 -23.71 0.66
CA THR A 112 5.53 -24.80 1.45
C THR A 112 4.88 -24.28 2.74
N GLY A 113 3.67 -24.77 3.06
CA GLY A 113 2.89 -24.38 4.25
C GLY A 113 1.89 -23.23 4.00
N THR A 114 1.84 -22.69 2.78
CA THR A 114 0.89 -21.62 2.42
C THR A 114 -0.56 -22.10 2.52
N ILE A 115 -0.85 -23.34 2.13
CA ILE A 115 -2.19 -23.94 2.22
C ILE A 115 -2.61 -24.10 3.68
N GLU A 116 -1.69 -24.50 4.57
CA GLU A 116 -1.97 -24.62 6.00
C GLU A 116 -2.34 -23.25 6.61
N ASN A 117 -1.59 -22.20 6.23
CA ASN A 117 -1.89 -20.84 6.63
C ASN A 117 -3.23 -20.34 6.06
N ALA A 118 -3.58 -20.74 4.85
CA ALA A 118 -4.88 -20.42 4.26
C ALA A 118 -6.04 -20.97 5.11
N HIS A 119 -5.90 -22.19 5.66
CA HIS A 119 -6.90 -22.76 6.56
C HIS A 119 -7.02 -21.97 7.88
N LYS A 120 -5.92 -21.47 8.43
CA LYS A 120 -5.95 -20.65 9.65
C LYS A 120 -6.75 -19.35 9.49
N LEU A 121 -6.79 -18.78 8.26
CA LEU A 121 -7.54 -17.56 7.97
C LEU A 121 -9.05 -17.75 8.07
N LEU A 122 -9.56 -18.95 7.84
CA LEU A 122 -10.98 -19.23 7.95
C LEU A 122 -11.52 -18.99 9.37
N ASP A 123 -10.69 -19.22 10.40
CA ASP A 123 -11.04 -18.96 11.80
C ASP A 123 -11.40 -17.50 12.07
N TYR A 124 -11.05 -16.58 11.17
CA TYR A 124 -11.31 -15.16 11.31
C TYR A 124 -12.52 -14.66 10.50
N GLY A 125 -13.33 -15.60 9.99
CA GLY A 125 -14.58 -15.28 9.27
C GLY A 125 -14.36 -14.77 7.85
N VAL A 126 -13.36 -15.32 7.17
CA VAL A 126 -13.12 -15.13 5.73
C VAL A 126 -14.02 -16.10 4.96
N ASP A 127 -14.66 -15.62 3.89
CA ASP A 127 -15.57 -16.44 3.08
C ASP A 127 -14.83 -17.36 2.10
N GLN A 128 -13.75 -16.88 1.48
CA GLN A 128 -12.94 -17.63 0.53
C GLN A 128 -11.47 -17.25 0.64
N VAL A 129 -10.59 -18.25 0.61
CA VAL A 129 -9.12 -18.04 0.61
C VAL A 129 -8.55 -18.71 -0.64
N PHE A 130 -7.94 -17.90 -1.52
CA PHE A 130 -7.23 -18.37 -2.70
C PHE A 130 -5.77 -18.60 -2.34
N ALA A 131 -5.35 -19.86 -2.29
CA ALA A 131 -3.99 -20.25 -1.89
C ALA A 131 -3.17 -20.65 -3.12
N TYR A 132 -2.06 -19.96 -3.32
CA TYR A 132 -1.05 -20.25 -4.34
C TYR A 132 0.22 -20.75 -3.64
N GLU A 133 0.43 -22.05 -3.66
CA GLU A 133 1.61 -22.69 -3.06
C GLU A 133 2.50 -23.25 -4.15
N ASP A 134 3.73 -22.74 -4.23
CA ASP A 134 4.75 -23.21 -5.17
C ASP A 134 6.14 -22.82 -4.65
N GLU A 135 7.13 -23.70 -4.82
CA GLU A 135 8.52 -23.46 -4.40
C GLU A 135 9.11 -22.18 -5.01
N SER A 136 8.69 -21.83 -6.22
CA SER A 136 9.10 -20.59 -6.88
C SER A 136 8.65 -19.32 -6.15
N LEU A 137 7.70 -19.42 -5.23
CA LEU A 137 7.16 -18.33 -4.43
C LEU A 137 7.70 -18.30 -2.99
N GLU A 138 8.66 -19.15 -2.63
CA GLU A 138 9.21 -19.20 -1.27
C GLU A 138 9.85 -17.87 -0.85
N GLY A 139 10.55 -17.20 -1.77
CA GLY A 139 11.07 -15.85 -1.58
C GLY A 139 10.23 -14.80 -2.28
N PHE A 140 10.00 -13.67 -1.63
CA PHE A 140 9.25 -12.59 -2.26
C PHE A 140 9.97 -12.00 -3.47
N ARG A 141 9.40 -12.21 -4.65
CA ARG A 141 9.77 -11.55 -5.90
C ARG A 141 8.57 -10.76 -6.40
N ALA A 142 8.72 -9.45 -6.46
CA ALA A 142 7.61 -8.53 -6.72
C ALA A 142 6.91 -8.76 -8.07
N ASP A 143 7.62 -9.27 -9.07
CA ASP A 143 7.09 -9.64 -10.39
C ASP A 143 6.21 -10.89 -10.31
N CYS A 144 6.72 -12.01 -9.80
CA CYS A 144 5.96 -13.25 -9.65
C CYS A 144 4.70 -13.06 -8.79
N TYR A 145 4.84 -12.38 -7.64
CA TYR A 145 3.71 -12.08 -6.77
C TYR A 145 2.68 -11.17 -7.44
N THR A 146 3.15 -10.19 -8.25
CA THR A 146 2.24 -9.35 -9.05
C THR A 146 1.43 -10.17 -10.04
N ASP A 147 2.05 -11.14 -10.71
CA ASP A 147 1.37 -11.98 -11.71
C ASP A 147 0.33 -12.88 -11.06
N VAL A 148 0.67 -13.55 -9.97
CA VAL A 148 -0.23 -14.43 -9.22
C VAL A 148 -1.43 -13.65 -8.65
N VAL A 149 -1.17 -12.54 -7.98
CA VAL A 149 -2.25 -11.74 -7.37
C VAL A 149 -3.11 -11.08 -8.45
N ALA A 150 -2.52 -10.64 -9.56
CA ALA A 150 -3.27 -10.06 -10.67
C ALA A 150 -4.19 -11.10 -11.34
N GLU A 151 -3.77 -12.37 -11.46
CA GLU A 151 -4.63 -13.43 -11.95
C GLU A 151 -5.85 -13.62 -11.04
N CYS A 152 -5.63 -13.70 -9.73
CA CYS A 152 -6.70 -13.79 -8.75
C CYS A 152 -7.67 -12.61 -8.85
N ILE A 153 -7.16 -11.38 -8.93
CA ILE A 153 -7.99 -10.17 -9.11
C ILE A 153 -8.79 -10.22 -10.40
N ALA A 154 -8.19 -10.63 -11.50
CA ALA A 154 -8.86 -10.72 -12.80
C ALA A 154 -9.99 -11.76 -12.79
N ALA A 155 -9.79 -12.89 -12.11
CA ALA A 155 -10.79 -13.94 -11.95
C ALA A 155 -11.92 -13.54 -11.01
N GLN A 156 -11.59 -12.97 -9.86
CA GLN A 156 -12.55 -12.67 -8.79
C GLN A 156 -13.25 -11.32 -8.94
N LYS A 157 -12.66 -10.37 -9.66
CA LYS A 157 -13.16 -9.01 -9.87
C LYS A 157 -13.60 -8.32 -8.57
N PRO A 158 -12.73 -8.23 -7.56
CA PRO A 158 -13.08 -7.58 -6.30
C PRO A 158 -13.35 -6.09 -6.48
N SER A 159 -14.29 -5.54 -5.73
CA SER A 159 -14.54 -4.09 -5.71
C SER A 159 -13.37 -3.33 -5.12
N SER A 160 -12.75 -3.90 -4.09
CA SER A 160 -11.64 -3.29 -3.38
C SER A 160 -10.58 -4.33 -3.02
N VAL A 161 -9.31 -3.92 -3.08
CA VAL A 161 -8.15 -4.75 -2.70
C VAL A 161 -7.41 -4.05 -1.57
N LEU A 162 -7.26 -4.74 -0.45
CA LEU A 162 -6.55 -4.26 0.73
C LEU A 162 -5.22 -4.98 0.88
N ILE A 163 -4.16 -4.23 1.13
CA ILE A 163 -2.79 -4.71 1.26
C ILE A 163 -2.15 -4.03 2.49
N GLY A 164 -1.34 -4.73 3.26
CA GLY A 164 -0.58 -4.11 4.35
C GLY A 164 0.42 -3.07 3.82
N ALA A 165 0.61 -1.96 4.52
CA ALA A 165 1.62 -0.96 4.17
C ALA A 165 3.03 -1.35 4.70
N THR A 166 3.37 -2.60 4.60
CA THR A 166 4.68 -3.19 4.87
C THR A 166 5.66 -2.90 3.72
N ALA A 167 6.92 -3.26 3.87
CA ALA A 167 7.90 -3.14 2.79
C ALA A 167 7.48 -3.93 1.54
N LEU A 168 6.94 -5.15 1.75
CA LEU A 168 6.43 -6.03 0.71
C LEU A 168 5.18 -5.43 0.05
N GLY A 169 4.19 -5.06 0.85
CA GLY A 169 2.94 -4.51 0.32
C GLY A 169 3.11 -3.19 -0.42
N ARG A 170 4.02 -2.33 0.03
CA ARG A 170 4.38 -1.08 -0.69
C ARG A 170 5.10 -1.32 -2.01
N SER A 171 5.75 -2.47 -2.18
CA SER A 171 6.32 -2.89 -3.46
C SER A 171 5.27 -3.49 -4.40
N LEU A 172 4.34 -4.28 -3.86
CA LEU A 172 3.33 -5.03 -4.62
C LEU A 172 2.16 -4.14 -5.09
N ALA A 173 1.58 -3.35 -4.19
CA ALA A 173 0.35 -2.60 -4.45
C ALA A 173 0.43 -1.62 -5.65
N PRO A 174 1.51 -0.83 -5.83
CA PRO A 174 1.62 0.07 -6.97
C PRO A 174 1.72 -0.67 -8.31
N ARG A 175 2.38 -1.84 -8.33
CA ARG A 175 2.49 -2.68 -9.52
C ARG A 175 1.12 -3.20 -9.95
N LEU A 176 0.34 -3.71 -9.00
CA LEU A 176 -1.04 -4.15 -9.24
C LEU A 176 -1.94 -2.99 -9.69
N ALA A 177 -1.91 -1.86 -9.01
CA ALA A 177 -2.72 -0.70 -9.37
C ALA A 177 -2.42 -0.19 -10.79
N THR A 178 -1.15 -0.17 -11.17
CA THR A 178 -0.72 0.20 -12.53
C THR A 178 -1.22 -0.82 -13.56
N ARG A 179 -1.11 -2.12 -13.27
CA ARG A 179 -1.56 -3.19 -14.17
C ARG A 179 -3.07 -3.13 -14.45
N PHE A 180 -3.87 -2.77 -13.46
CA PHE A 180 -5.32 -2.59 -13.59
C PHE A 180 -5.74 -1.17 -13.98
N HIS A 181 -4.79 -0.27 -14.23
CA HIS A 181 -5.03 1.15 -14.58
C HIS A 181 -5.99 1.85 -13.61
N THR A 182 -5.79 1.64 -12.33
CA THR A 182 -6.63 2.18 -11.27
C THR A 182 -5.83 2.95 -10.23
N GLY A 183 -6.56 3.65 -9.36
CA GLY A 183 -5.95 4.41 -8.28
C GLY A 183 -5.52 3.53 -7.09
N LEU A 184 -4.52 4.01 -6.38
CA LEU A 184 -4.03 3.44 -5.12
C LEU A 184 -3.90 4.57 -4.09
N THR A 185 -4.48 4.38 -2.91
CA THR A 185 -4.18 5.23 -1.76
C THR A 185 -3.23 4.50 -0.83
N ALA A 186 -2.06 5.09 -0.62
CA ALA A 186 -1.04 4.50 0.23
C ALA A 186 -1.15 4.97 1.68
N ASP A 187 -0.78 4.10 2.62
CA ASP A 187 -0.65 4.40 4.06
C ASP A 187 -1.94 4.92 4.70
N CYS A 188 -3.07 4.31 4.37
CA CYS A 188 -4.35 4.62 4.97
C CYS A 188 -4.36 4.30 6.48
N THR A 189 -5.01 5.18 7.24
CA THR A 189 -5.23 5.00 8.68
C THR A 189 -6.70 4.74 9.01
N THR A 190 -7.61 5.09 8.11
CA THR A 190 -9.04 4.81 8.27
C THR A 190 -9.64 4.45 6.92
N LEU A 191 -10.53 3.48 6.92
CA LEU A 191 -11.30 3.06 5.76
C LEU A 191 -12.80 3.12 6.08
N ASP A 192 -13.59 3.43 5.08
CA ASP A 192 -15.05 3.29 5.15
C ASP A 192 -15.58 2.96 3.74
N ILE A 193 -16.84 2.56 3.64
CA ILE A 193 -17.50 2.28 2.37
C ILE A 193 -18.85 2.97 2.31
N LYS A 194 -19.15 3.57 1.16
CA LYS A 194 -20.46 4.16 0.87
C LYS A 194 -21.42 3.12 0.34
N SER A 195 -22.72 3.41 0.41
CA SER A 195 -23.78 2.54 -0.13
C SER A 195 -23.64 2.27 -1.64
N ASN A 196 -22.96 3.15 -2.38
CA ASN A 196 -22.66 2.98 -3.79
C ASN A 196 -21.38 2.16 -4.06
N THR A 197 -20.84 1.48 -3.06
CA THR A 197 -19.62 0.66 -3.08
C THR A 197 -18.31 1.40 -3.32
N ASP A 198 -18.31 2.74 -3.26
CA ASP A 198 -17.09 3.53 -3.31
C ASP A 198 -16.44 3.55 -1.93
N MET A 199 -15.21 3.05 -1.85
CA MET A 199 -14.41 3.04 -0.62
C MET A 199 -13.91 4.46 -0.32
N VAL A 200 -14.05 4.86 0.92
CA VAL A 200 -13.51 6.10 1.48
C VAL A 200 -12.18 5.74 2.16
N GLN A 201 -11.13 6.35 1.71
CA GLN A 201 -9.76 6.09 2.15
C GLN A 201 -9.20 7.34 2.78
N ILE A 202 -8.84 7.28 4.05
CA ILE A 202 -8.36 8.43 4.81
C ILE A 202 -6.91 8.18 5.20
N ARG A 203 -6.07 9.16 4.93
CA ARG A 203 -4.65 9.13 5.29
C ARG A 203 -4.16 10.48 5.76
N PRO A 204 -3.20 10.52 6.69
CA PRO A 204 -2.50 11.76 7.01
C PRO A 204 -1.65 12.20 5.81
N ALA A 205 -1.64 13.50 5.56
CA ALA A 205 -0.85 14.15 4.51
C ALA A 205 -0.14 15.38 5.09
N PHE A 206 0.87 15.89 4.36
CA PHE A 206 1.66 17.06 4.74
C PHE A 206 2.20 17.00 6.18
N GLY A 207 2.88 15.89 6.51
CA GLY A 207 3.41 15.68 7.85
C GLY A 207 2.34 15.45 8.92
N GLY A 208 1.13 15.04 8.51
CA GLY A 208 0.03 14.77 9.41
C GLY A 208 -0.91 15.97 9.69
N ASN A 209 -0.60 17.17 9.18
CA ASN A 209 -1.43 18.36 9.43
C ASN A 209 -2.79 18.33 8.75
N ILE A 210 -2.98 17.45 7.78
CA ILE A 210 -4.23 17.31 7.03
C ILE A 210 -4.58 15.83 6.92
N MET A 211 -5.86 15.50 7.20
CA MET A 211 -6.42 14.19 6.90
C MET A 211 -7.04 14.23 5.51
N ALA A 212 -6.34 13.62 4.54
CA ALA A 212 -6.83 13.56 3.17
C ALA A 212 -7.83 12.43 3.02
N GLN A 213 -9.04 12.77 2.61
CA GLN A 213 -10.07 11.80 2.24
C GLN A 213 -10.06 11.58 0.73
N ILE A 214 -9.84 10.34 0.30
CA ILE A 214 -9.68 9.95 -1.09
C ILE A 214 -10.73 8.91 -1.45
N SER A 215 -11.26 8.97 -2.67
CA SER A 215 -12.19 7.98 -3.18
C SER A 215 -11.92 7.73 -4.68
N ILE A 216 -11.78 6.45 -5.05
CA ILE A 216 -11.51 6.02 -6.42
C ILE A 216 -12.84 5.63 -7.07
N THR A 217 -13.49 6.60 -7.73
CA THR A 217 -14.87 6.42 -8.23
C THR A 217 -14.98 5.94 -9.67
N LYS A 218 -13.90 6.06 -10.46
CA LYS A 218 -13.91 5.85 -11.92
C LYS A 218 -13.30 4.53 -12.39
N SER A 219 -12.72 3.76 -11.48
CA SER A 219 -12.04 2.49 -11.79
C SER A 219 -12.21 1.45 -10.68
N ARG A 220 -11.98 0.19 -11.00
CA ARG A 220 -11.94 -0.95 -10.08
C ARG A 220 -10.77 -1.87 -10.47
N PRO A 221 -10.26 -2.62 -9.50
CA PRO A 221 -10.56 -2.51 -8.06
C PRO A 221 -10.04 -1.21 -7.45
N GLN A 222 -10.54 -0.85 -6.28
CA GLN A 222 -10.00 0.26 -5.48
C GLN A 222 -8.89 -0.28 -4.60
N PHE A 223 -7.66 0.19 -4.78
CA PHE A 223 -6.53 -0.26 -3.96
C PHE A 223 -6.30 0.66 -2.78
N ALA A 224 -6.05 0.06 -1.61
CA ALA A 224 -5.56 0.75 -0.44
C ALA A 224 -4.44 -0.05 0.21
N THR A 225 -3.33 0.62 0.58
CA THR A 225 -2.43 0.06 1.57
C THR A 225 -2.74 0.66 2.94
N VAL A 226 -2.72 -0.16 3.97
CA VAL A 226 -3.12 0.20 5.33
C VAL A 226 -1.93 0.02 6.25
N ARG A 227 -1.68 1.00 7.10
CA ARG A 227 -0.62 0.90 8.10
C ARG A 227 -0.91 -0.20 9.10
N TYR A 228 0.14 -0.89 9.52
CA TYR A 228 0.10 -1.89 10.58
C TYR A 228 -0.15 -1.23 11.94
N ARG A 229 -0.88 -1.91 12.82
CA ARG A 229 -1.25 -1.45 14.17
C ARG A 229 -2.14 -0.19 14.21
N VAL A 230 -2.94 0.02 13.20
CA VAL A 230 -3.88 1.15 13.12
C VAL A 230 -5.32 0.68 13.23
N MET A 231 -5.59 -0.57 12.88
CA MET A 231 -6.93 -1.15 12.89
C MET A 231 -6.99 -2.33 13.87
N ASP A 232 -8.20 -2.60 14.39
CA ASP A 232 -8.40 -3.74 15.27
C ASP A 232 -8.31 -5.05 14.49
N ALA A 233 -7.53 -6.01 15.00
CA ALA A 233 -7.45 -7.32 14.42
C ALA A 233 -8.80 -8.05 14.50
N ALA A 234 -9.09 -8.85 13.48
CA ALA A 234 -10.27 -9.71 13.48
C ALA A 234 -10.22 -10.69 14.66
N GLN A 235 -11.34 -10.84 15.33
CA GLN A 235 -11.48 -11.89 16.35
C GLN A 235 -11.86 -13.21 15.68
N LYS A 236 -11.41 -14.32 16.27
CA LYS A 236 -11.79 -15.65 15.83
C LYS A 236 -13.29 -15.84 15.95
N VAL A 237 -13.88 -16.55 15.00
CA VAL A 237 -15.31 -16.90 14.99
C VAL A 237 -15.51 -18.36 15.38
N GLU A 238 -16.60 -18.64 16.08
CA GLU A 238 -16.91 -20.01 16.56
C GLU A 238 -17.25 -20.98 15.43
N SER A 239 -17.71 -20.49 14.29
CA SER A 239 -18.13 -21.31 13.14
C SER A 239 -17.55 -20.77 11.85
N THR A 240 -16.66 -21.53 11.25
CA THR A 240 -16.08 -21.22 9.93
C THR A 240 -17.00 -21.75 8.82
N LYS A 241 -17.50 -20.87 7.97
CA LYS A 241 -18.31 -21.22 6.79
C LYS A 241 -17.53 -21.03 5.48
N GLY A 242 -16.29 -20.61 5.58
CA GLY A 242 -15.45 -20.30 4.41
C GLY A 242 -14.82 -21.56 3.81
N GLU A 243 -14.24 -21.38 2.63
CA GLU A 243 -13.53 -22.42 1.89
C GLU A 243 -12.14 -21.96 1.45
N VAL A 244 -11.20 -22.91 1.40
CA VAL A 244 -9.87 -22.70 0.81
C VAL A 244 -9.90 -23.25 -0.61
N ILE A 245 -9.52 -22.42 -1.56
CA ILE A 245 -9.42 -22.76 -2.98
C ILE A 245 -7.93 -22.79 -3.33
N VAL A 246 -7.41 -23.98 -3.56
CA VAL A 246 -6.01 -24.16 -3.99
C VAL A 246 -5.91 -23.84 -5.47
N CYS A 247 -5.06 -22.89 -5.81
CA CYS A 247 -4.83 -22.41 -7.15
C CYS A 247 -3.45 -22.85 -7.64
N SER A 248 -3.36 -23.28 -8.91
CA SER A 248 -2.08 -23.63 -9.52
C SER A 248 -1.34 -22.36 -10.00
N VAL A 249 -0.04 -22.33 -9.79
CA VAL A 249 0.84 -21.28 -10.33
C VAL A 249 1.24 -21.68 -11.76
N LYS A 250 0.94 -20.84 -12.74
CA LYS A 250 1.30 -21.07 -14.14
C LYS A 250 2.81 -20.91 -14.34
N GLU A 251 3.39 -21.68 -15.27
CA GLU A 251 4.84 -21.62 -15.56
C GLU A 251 5.32 -20.21 -15.93
N GLU A 252 4.48 -19.42 -16.61
CA GLU A 252 4.80 -18.04 -16.99
C GLU A 252 4.96 -17.13 -15.76
N MET A 253 4.28 -17.42 -14.65
CA MET A 253 4.32 -16.65 -13.41
C MET A 253 5.48 -17.01 -12.49
N LYS A 254 6.13 -18.16 -12.76
CA LYS A 254 7.31 -18.61 -12.00
C LYS A 254 8.60 -17.97 -12.49
N GLN A 255 8.60 -17.46 -13.73
CA GLN A 255 9.76 -16.86 -14.36
C GLN A 255 10.00 -15.46 -13.82
N SER A 256 11.21 -15.20 -13.36
CA SER A 256 11.65 -13.90 -12.88
C SER A 256 13.09 -13.63 -13.36
N PRO A 257 13.40 -12.41 -13.80
CA PRO A 257 14.78 -12.01 -14.05
C PRO A 257 15.57 -11.78 -12.75
N ILE A 258 14.91 -11.91 -11.58
CA ILE A 258 15.52 -11.70 -10.26
C ILE A 258 15.77 -13.05 -9.61
N GLU A 259 17.01 -13.30 -9.21
CA GLU A 259 17.43 -14.45 -8.43
C GLU A 259 17.76 -14.02 -7.00
N ILE A 260 17.22 -14.75 -6.02
CA ILE A 260 17.54 -14.52 -4.60
C ILE A 260 18.76 -15.37 -4.26
N LEU A 261 19.92 -14.75 -4.15
CA LEU A 261 21.17 -15.43 -3.85
C LEU A 261 21.27 -15.84 -2.37
N LYS A 262 20.75 -15.03 -1.48
CA LYS A 262 20.83 -15.27 -0.03
C LYS A 262 19.73 -14.50 0.70
N SER A 263 19.15 -15.15 1.70
CA SER A 263 18.22 -14.53 2.65
C SER A 263 18.73 -14.81 4.08
N GLU A 264 19.00 -13.76 4.83
CA GLU A 264 19.46 -13.86 6.21
C GLU A 264 18.39 -13.30 7.15
N VAL A 265 18.15 -14.03 8.24
CA VAL A 265 17.27 -13.54 9.31
C VAL A 265 18.07 -12.54 10.14
N ILE A 266 17.59 -11.32 10.19
CA ILE A 266 18.07 -10.35 11.18
C ILE A 266 17.40 -10.72 12.50
N GLU A 267 18.21 -11.02 13.54
CA GLU A 267 17.65 -11.22 14.87
C GLU A 267 16.82 -10.01 15.27
N LYS A 268 15.59 -10.27 15.70
CA LYS A 268 14.70 -9.21 16.17
C LYS A 268 15.31 -8.57 17.41
N THR A 269 16.05 -7.49 17.24
CA THR A 269 16.26 -6.53 18.33
C THR A 269 14.88 -6.03 18.77
N LYS A 270 14.70 -5.77 20.08
CA LYS A 270 13.44 -5.23 20.60
C LYS A 270 12.90 -4.13 19.68
N ASN A 271 11.74 -4.35 19.14
CA ASN A 271 11.12 -3.39 18.26
C ASN A 271 10.44 -2.35 19.13
N ILE A 272 10.72 -1.09 18.93
CA ILE A 272 10.02 0.01 19.60
C ILE A 272 8.49 -0.02 19.37
N GLU A 273 8.07 -0.73 18.33
CA GLU A 273 6.64 -0.96 18.05
C GLU A 273 5.95 -1.86 19.08
N ASP A 274 6.75 -2.63 19.85
CA ASP A 274 6.28 -3.56 20.86
C ASP A 274 6.33 -2.98 22.29
N GLU A 275 6.82 -1.75 22.44
CA GLU A 275 6.97 -1.10 23.74
C GLU A 275 5.74 -0.27 24.09
N ASP A 276 5.27 -0.41 25.33
CA ASP A 276 4.10 0.30 25.86
C ASP A 276 4.39 1.78 26.13
N VAL A 277 5.66 2.12 26.41
CA VAL A 277 6.11 3.45 26.73
C VAL A 277 7.29 3.84 25.87
N LEU A 278 7.19 4.97 25.19
CA LEU A 278 8.28 5.54 24.40
C LEU A 278 8.59 6.95 24.88
N VAL A 279 9.87 7.22 25.15
CA VAL A 279 10.40 8.56 25.33
C VAL A 279 11.07 8.99 24.02
N VAL A 280 10.51 9.99 23.36
CA VAL A 280 10.98 10.42 22.03
C VAL A 280 11.77 11.71 22.14
N ALA A 281 13.06 11.66 21.85
CA ALA A 281 13.94 12.81 21.80
C ALA A 281 13.83 13.52 20.44
N GLY A 282 13.47 14.78 20.48
CA GLY A 282 13.35 15.67 19.32
C GLY A 282 14.55 16.60 19.18
N ARG A 283 14.46 17.54 18.24
CA ARG A 283 15.51 18.49 17.88
C ARG A 283 15.96 19.42 19.01
N GLY A 284 15.18 19.54 20.08
CA GLY A 284 15.52 20.29 21.29
C GLY A 284 16.66 19.68 22.11
N VAL A 285 16.88 18.38 21.96
CA VAL A 285 18.01 17.65 22.54
C VAL A 285 19.26 17.98 21.71
N ARG A 286 20.24 18.67 22.32
CA ARG A 286 21.37 19.24 21.57
C ARG A 286 22.74 18.63 21.91
N ASN A 287 22.82 17.90 22.99
CA ASN A 287 24.09 17.33 23.48
C ASN A 287 23.86 15.94 24.09
N GLU A 288 24.96 15.22 24.32
CA GLU A 288 24.94 13.85 24.86
C GLU A 288 24.31 13.78 26.26
N LYS A 289 24.53 14.82 27.10
CA LYS A 289 23.97 14.85 28.45
C LYS A 289 22.42 14.93 28.45
N ASP A 290 21.86 15.66 27.50
CA ASP A 290 20.40 15.74 27.36
C ASP A 290 19.85 14.38 26.89
N VAL A 291 20.62 13.64 26.11
CA VAL A 291 20.24 12.29 25.68
C VAL A 291 20.30 11.31 26.85
N GLU A 292 21.39 11.35 27.68
CA GLU A 292 21.48 10.54 28.89
C GLU A 292 20.28 10.78 29.82
N MET A 293 19.87 12.02 29.99
CA MET A 293 18.66 12.38 30.76
C MET A 293 17.38 11.74 30.18
N CYS A 294 17.23 11.75 28.86
CA CYS A 294 16.10 11.09 28.20
C CYS A 294 16.16 9.57 28.38
N GLU A 295 17.34 8.99 28.36
CA GLU A 295 17.55 7.55 28.57
C GLU A 295 17.24 7.14 30.03
N GLU A 296 17.66 7.92 30.99
CA GLU A 296 17.31 7.72 32.41
C GLU A 296 15.80 7.84 32.62
N LEU A 297 15.15 8.80 31.98
CA LEU A 297 13.69 8.95 32.02
C LEU A 297 13.00 7.74 31.41
N ALA A 298 13.46 7.24 30.25
CA ALA A 298 12.89 6.05 29.63
C ALA A 298 13.02 4.81 30.53
N LYS A 299 14.20 4.62 31.15
CA LYS A 299 14.43 3.54 32.11
C LYS A 299 13.53 3.67 33.35
N ALA A 300 13.37 4.89 33.87
CA ALA A 300 12.52 5.12 35.04
C ALA A 300 11.04 4.85 34.77
N LEU A 301 10.59 5.04 33.54
CA LEU A 301 9.22 4.77 33.08
C LEU A 301 9.01 3.33 32.61
N GLY A 302 10.06 2.50 32.58
CA GLY A 302 10.00 1.14 32.05
C GLY A 302 9.82 1.06 30.53
N GLY A 303 10.14 2.13 29.82
CA GLY A 303 10.00 2.25 28.38
C GLY A 303 11.32 2.33 27.64
N GLN A 304 11.29 2.67 26.35
CA GLN A 304 12.44 2.78 25.48
C GLN A 304 12.62 4.21 24.95
N LEU A 305 13.89 4.62 24.78
CA LEU A 305 14.25 5.89 24.14
C LEU A 305 14.15 5.76 22.61
N ALA A 306 13.54 6.75 22.01
CA ALA A 306 13.37 6.87 20.57
C ALA A 306 13.83 8.25 20.08
N PHE A 307 14.19 8.37 18.78
CA PHE A 307 14.70 9.61 18.21
C PHE A 307 13.86 10.05 17.00
N THR A 308 13.71 11.37 16.86
CA THR A 308 13.10 11.91 15.65
C THR A 308 14.09 11.86 14.49
N ARG A 309 13.60 11.74 13.25
CA ARG A 309 14.42 11.67 12.04
C ARG A 309 15.52 12.76 11.96
N PRO A 310 15.25 14.04 12.28
CA PRO A 310 16.30 15.05 12.29
C PRO A 310 17.44 14.79 13.27
N MET A 311 17.18 14.11 14.39
CA MET A 311 18.24 13.73 15.35
C MET A 311 19.18 12.68 14.75
N ILE A 312 18.61 11.74 14.01
CA ILE A 312 19.37 10.67 13.36
C ILE A 312 20.19 11.22 12.18
N GLU A 313 19.56 12.09 11.36
CA GLU A 313 20.25 12.73 10.22
C GLU A 313 21.41 13.63 10.66
N ASN A 314 21.34 14.19 11.87
CA ASN A 314 22.42 14.99 12.47
C ASN A 314 23.53 14.14 13.09
N GLY A 315 23.50 12.81 12.98
CA GLY A 315 24.56 11.92 13.41
C GLY A 315 24.67 11.72 14.92
N PHE A 316 23.67 12.11 15.68
CA PHE A 316 23.67 11.95 17.15
C PHE A 316 23.66 10.49 17.59
N TRP A 317 23.34 9.53 16.67
CA TRP A 317 23.33 8.09 17.02
C TRP A 317 23.76 7.18 15.87
N GLY A 318 24.58 6.21 16.23
CA GLY A 318 24.99 5.15 15.31
C GLY A 318 23.83 4.19 14.98
N CYS A 319 23.97 3.46 13.88
CA CYS A 319 23.02 2.56 13.24
C CYS A 319 22.35 1.47 14.10
N CYS A 320 22.65 1.36 15.41
CA CYS A 320 22.32 0.18 16.21
C CYS A 320 20.99 0.23 16.93
N THR A 321 20.37 1.40 17.03
CA THR A 321 19.00 1.52 17.52
C THR A 321 18.15 2.05 16.37
N SER A 322 17.72 1.12 15.52
CA SER A 322 16.79 1.26 14.38
C SER A 322 16.06 2.61 14.28
N GLY A 323 16.79 3.61 13.89
CA GLY A 323 16.35 5.01 13.91
C GLY A 323 15.38 5.45 12.83
N TRP A 324 14.62 4.55 12.27
CA TRP A 324 13.52 4.85 11.32
C TRP A 324 12.19 5.05 12.04
N ILE A 325 12.21 5.50 13.24
CA ILE A 325 11.22 5.39 14.28
C ILE A 325 9.95 6.23 14.04
N ILE A 326 10.02 7.31 13.32
CA ILE A 326 8.84 8.18 13.15
C ILE A 326 7.93 7.71 12.03
N TRP A 327 8.40 6.83 11.17
CA TRP A 327 7.59 6.24 10.11
C TRP A 327 7.14 4.81 10.41
N LYS A 328 7.66 4.19 11.47
CA LYS A 328 7.07 2.97 12.00
C LYS A 328 5.90 3.35 12.90
N ASN A 329 4.79 2.74 12.68
CA ASN A 329 3.58 2.98 13.47
C ASN A 329 3.82 2.55 14.90
N CYS A 330 3.95 3.49 15.80
CA CYS A 330 3.60 3.21 17.17
C CYS A 330 2.09 2.97 17.19
N SER A 331 1.63 1.86 17.76
CA SER A 331 0.23 1.63 17.99
C SER A 331 -0.26 2.64 19.01
N SER A 332 -0.50 3.84 18.59
CA SER A 332 -1.19 4.77 19.45
C SER A 332 -2.67 4.66 19.14
N LYS A 333 -3.39 3.87 19.94
CA LYS A 333 -4.81 4.12 20.19
C LYS A 333 -5.03 5.50 20.78
N THR A 334 -3.98 6.23 21.04
CA THR A 334 -3.99 7.63 21.47
C THR A 334 -3.99 8.52 20.24
N ASP A 335 -5.19 8.84 19.79
CA ASP A 335 -5.50 9.78 18.71
C ASP A 335 -4.94 11.20 18.88
N HIS A 336 -4.05 11.48 19.83
CA HIS A 336 -3.86 12.87 20.21
C HIS A 336 -2.46 13.46 20.18
N TYR A 337 -1.33 12.76 20.02
CA TYR A 337 -0.03 13.43 20.23
C TYR A 337 1.13 13.17 19.28
N LEU A 338 0.93 12.62 18.10
CA LEU A 338 2.02 12.49 17.11
C LEU A 338 2.04 13.64 16.08
N TRP A 339 1.69 14.85 16.50
CA TRP A 339 1.40 15.99 15.62
C TRP A 339 2.43 17.11 15.65
N SER A 340 3.72 16.85 15.77
CA SER A 340 4.65 17.92 15.45
C SER A 340 5.96 17.42 14.86
N PHE A 341 5.99 17.39 13.56
CA PHE A 341 7.20 17.20 12.75
C PHE A 341 8.28 18.28 13.00
N TRP A 342 7.98 19.30 13.77
CA TRP A 342 8.79 20.49 13.99
C TRP A 342 9.03 20.81 15.45
N CYS A 343 8.86 19.87 16.34
CA CYS A 343 8.97 20.19 17.76
C CYS A 343 10.37 19.99 18.31
N ASP A 344 10.82 21.02 18.99
CA ASP A 344 12.10 21.12 19.71
C ASP A 344 12.06 20.46 21.10
N SER A 345 11.12 19.54 21.35
CA SER A 345 10.80 19.04 22.69
C SER A 345 11.03 17.53 22.83
N VAL A 346 11.01 17.05 24.04
CA VAL A 346 10.98 15.65 24.43
C VAL A 346 9.52 15.24 24.64
N TYR A 347 9.11 14.07 24.13
CA TYR A 347 7.77 13.54 24.28
C TYR A 347 7.78 12.21 24.99
N ILE A 348 6.75 11.96 25.77
CA ILE A 348 6.47 10.67 26.39
C ILE A 348 5.17 10.15 25.79
N LEU A 349 5.24 9.00 25.19
CA LEU A 349 4.10 8.30 24.60
C LEU A 349 3.78 7.08 25.48
N TYR A 350 2.53 7.00 25.91
CA TYR A 350 2.00 5.84 26.62
C TYR A 350 1.01 5.13 25.73
N ASP A 351 1.09 3.80 25.67
CA ASP A 351 -0.03 3.00 25.21
C ASP A 351 -1.02 2.90 26.39
N ARG A 352 -2.27 3.28 26.19
CA ARG A 352 -3.28 3.13 27.25
C ARG A 352 -3.77 1.68 27.25
N ILE A 353 -3.65 1.07 28.43
CA ILE A 353 -4.30 -0.19 28.83
C ILE A 353 -5.81 -0.14 28.57
#